data_dac67f251826a3d9a6d1cfff071689e6
#
_entry.id   dac67f251826a3d9a6d1cfff071689e6
#
_cell.length_a   1.000
_cell.length_b   1.000
_cell.length_c   1.000
_cell.angle_alpha   90.00
_cell.angle_beta   90.00
_cell.angle_gamma   90.00
#
_symmetry.space_group_name_H-M   'P 1'
#
loop_
_entity.id
_entity.type
_entity.pdbx_description
1 polymer ?
#
loop_
_entity_poly.entity_id
_entity_poly.type
_entity_poly.pdbx_seq_one_letter_code
_entity_poly.pdbx_strand_id
1 'polypeptide(L)'
;MILGMRCAIRYAFSPSIIGSMSCISLIAAIANNRVIGLNNALPWHLPEDLKRFRALTTGHHIIMGRKTYESLNRLLPDRTTVIVTRNPDYHVPGALVAASLPRAIALCGGDAEIFLIGGAELYREALQLADRLYITAIDAEYEGDAFFPEFDQAAWQEIAREQHISAKGLRFSYLIYQRK
;
A
#
# COMPACT_ATOMS: atom_id res chain seq x y z
N MET A 1 -19.34 -12.63 12.63
CA MET A 1 -19.65 -11.31 13.18
C MET A 1 -18.35 -10.72 13.69
N ILE A 2 -17.59 -10.01 12.84
CA ILE A 2 -16.28 -9.43 13.20
C ILE A 2 -16.56 -7.97 13.53
N LEU A 3 -16.43 -7.67 14.81
CA LEU A 3 -16.63 -6.35 15.39
C LEU A 3 -15.54 -5.39 14.86
N GLY A 4 -15.97 -4.29 14.24
CA GLY A 4 -15.09 -3.23 13.81
C GLY A 4 -14.34 -2.58 14.97
N MET A 5 -13.09 -2.93 15.14
CA MET A 5 -12.20 -2.25 16.07
C MET A 5 -11.79 -0.91 15.45
N ARG A 6 -12.23 0.16 16.08
CA ARG A 6 -11.95 1.55 15.72
C ARG A 6 -10.46 1.84 15.84
N CYS A 7 -9.87 2.31 14.74
CA CYS A 7 -8.54 2.91 14.72
C CYS A 7 -8.61 4.25 15.47
N ALA A 8 -8.07 4.31 16.68
CA ALA A 8 -7.98 5.54 17.47
C ALA A 8 -6.51 5.81 17.77
N ILE A 9 -5.89 6.70 17.02
CA ILE A 9 -4.56 7.24 17.36
C ILE A 9 -4.48 8.74 17.15
N ARG A 10 -3.86 9.37 18.11
CA ARG A 10 -3.70 10.76 18.43
C ARG A 10 -2.87 11.52 17.41
N TYR A 11 -3.45 12.59 16.87
CA TYR A 11 -2.73 13.81 16.55
C TYR A 11 -3.43 14.97 17.27
N ALA A 12 -2.67 15.66 18.11
CA ALA A 12 -3.13 16.87 18.78
C ALA A 12 -3.19 18.03 17.77
N PHE A 13 -4.37 18.23 17.19
CA PHE A 13 -4.74 19.52 16.58
C PHE A 13 -6.22 19.79 16.87
N SER A 14 -6.53 21.06 17.17
CA SER A 14 -7.78 21.63 17.64
C SER A 14 -9.09 21.00 17.16
N PRO A 15 -10.15 20.95 18.00
CA PRO A 15 -11.39 20.28 17.69
C PRO A 15 -12.33 21.16 16.88
N SER A 16 -12.40 20.95 15.58
CA SER A 16 -13.55 21.37 14.78
C SER A 16 -13.51 20.64 13.44
N ILE A 17 -14.37 19.69 13.28
CA ILE A 17 -14.74 18.82 12.16
C ILE A 17 -14.48 17.35 12.51
N ILE A 18 -15.55 16.69 12.95
CA ILE A 18 -15.61 15.22 13.06
C ILE A 18 -15.76 14.68 11.64
N GLY A 19 -14.65 14.63 10.90
CA GLY A 19 -14.49 13.80 9.74
C GLY A 19 -13.88 12.48 10.20
N SER A 20 -14.49 11.35 9.88
CA SER A 20 -13.92 10.03 10.09
C SER A 20 -12.51 10.04 9.49
N MET A 21 -11.47 9.90 10.32
CA MET A 21 -10.10 9.82 9.81
C MET A 21 -9.95 8.50 9.05
N SER A 22 -9.55 8.58 7.78
CA SER A 22 -9.26 7.40 6.95
C SER A 22 -8.13 6.59 7.56
N CYS A 23 -8.24 5.27 7.54
CA CYS A 23 -7.14 4.37 7.86
C CYS A 23 -6.13 4.43 6.68
N ILE A 24 -4.86 4.68 6.96
CA ILE A 24 -3.79 4.70 5.96
C ILE A 24 -3.10 3.34 5.98
N SER A 25 -3.22 2.61 4.89
CA SER A 25 -2.71 1.25 4.76
C SER A 25 -1.66 1.15 3.65
N LEU A 26 -0.53 0.50 3.93
CA LEU A 26 0.42 0.07 2.91
C LEU A 26 0.07 -1.36 2.49
N ILE A 27 0.17 -1.64 1.19
CA ILE A 27 0.01 -2.98 0.66
C ILE A 27 1.20 -3.31 -0.26
N ALA A 28 1.93 -4.39 0.05
CA ALA A 28 3.13 -4.78 -0.68
C ALA A 28 3.36 -6.28 -0.64
N ALA A 29 3.88 -6.85 -1.74
CA ALA A 29 4.50 -8.16 -1.76
C ALA A 29 6.02 -7.97 -1.65
N ILE A 30 6.68 -8.74 -0.78
CA ILE A 30 8.07 -8.53 -0.38
C ILE A 30 8.78 -9.89 -0.33
N ALA A 31 9.90 -10.01 -1.03
CA ALA A 31 10.78 -11.17 -0.97
C ALA A 31 11.61 -11.19 0.34
N ASN A 32 12.23 -12.33 0.67
CA ASN A 32 13.04 -12.47 1.88
C ASN A 32 14.17 -11.45 1.99
N ASN A 33 14.76 -11.05 0.85
CA ASN A 33 15.79 -10.00 0.76
C ASN A 33 15.22 -8.59 0.55
N ARG A 34 13.95 -8.36 0.89
CA ARG A 34 13.20 -7.09 0.79
C ARG A 34 12.97 -6.56 -0.63
N VAL A 35 13.29 -7.31 -1.66
CA VAL A 35 12.98 -6.94 -3.04
C VAL A 35 11.48 -6.81 -3.23
N ILE A 36 11.06 -5.73 -3.90
CA ILE A 36 9.68 -5.46 -4.30
C ILE A 36 9.54 -5.20 -5.80
N GLY A 37 10.64 -5.13 -6.53
CA GLY A 37 10.64 -4.90 -7.96
C GLY A 37 12.01 -5.04 -8.63
N LEU A 38 11.97 -5.26 -9.93
CA LEU A 38 13.11 -5.25 -10.83
C LEU A 38 12.69 -4.65 -12.17
N ASN A 39 13.39 -3.63 -12.64
CA ASN A 39 13.10 -2.96 -13.92
C ASN A 39 11.62 -2.52 -14.06
N ASN A 40 11.05 -1.92 -13.01
CA ASN A 40 9.64 -1.53 -12.91
C ASN A 40 8.63 -2.68 -13.07
N ALA A 41 9.00 -3.92 -12.80
CA ALA A 41 8.13 -5.09 -12.80
C ALA A 41 8.28 -5.90 -11.51
N LEU A 42 7.31 -6.75 -11.22
CA LEU A 42 7.42 -7.74 -10.15
C LEU A 42 8.29 -8.90 -10.64
N PRO A 43 9.34 -9.32 -9.90
CA PRO A 43 10.22 -10.42 -10.34
C PRO A 43 9.61 -11.81 -10.17
N TRP A 44 8.41 -11.90 -9.62
CA TRP A 44 7.62 -13.13 -9.44
C TRP A 44 6.28 -13.06 -10.14
N HIS A 45 5.68 -14.22 -10.30
CA HIS A 45 4.31 -14.37 -10.75
C HIS A 45 3.48 -15.08 -9.68
N LEU A 46 2.60 -14.33 -9.02
CA LEU A 46 1.77 -14.80 -7.91
C LEU A 46 0.32 -14.32 -8.10
N PRO A 47 -0.48 -15.05 -8.91
CA PRO A 47 -1.88 -14.66 -9.19
C PRO A 47 -2.75 -14.56 -7.94
N GLU A 48 -2.46 -15.37 -6.92
CA GLU A 48 -3.14 -15.38 -5.63
C GLU A 48 -3.01 -14.02 -4.92
N ASP A 49 -1.82 -13.42 -4.98
CA ASP A 49 -1.57 -12.11 -4.42
C ASP A 49 -2.29 -10.99 -5.18
N LEU A 50 -2.31 -11.07 -6.51
CA LEU A 50 -3.06 -10.12 -7.33
C LEU A 50 -4.57 -10.18 -7.05
N LYS A 51 -5.10 -11.37 -6.81
CA LYS A 51 -6.51 -11.57 -6.41
C LYS A 51 -6.79 -10.94 -5.05
N ARG A 52 -5.90 -11.15 -4.06
CA ARG A 52 -6.00 -10.54 -2.73
C ARG A 52 -5.90 -9.02 -2.80
N PHE A 53 -4.92 -8.51 -3.54
CA PHE A 53 -4.74 -7.08 -3.78
C PHE A 53 -6.02 -6.44 -4.33
N ARG A 54 -6.62 -7.07 -5.36
CA ARG A 54 -7.88 -6.62 -5.93
C ARG A 54 -9.00 -6.61 -4.89
N ALA A 55 -9.16 -7.68 -4.13
CA ALA A 55 -10.21 -7.80 -3.12
C ALA A 55 -10.11 -6.73 -2.02
N LEU A 56 -8.88 -6.40 -1.58
CA LEU A 56 -8.65 -5.40 -0.54
C LEU A 56 -8.84 -3.96 -1.04
N THR A 57 -8.44 -3.66 -2.28
CA THR A 57 -8.38 -2.28 -2.78
C THR A 57 -9.62 -1.85 -3.57
N THR A 58 -10.49 -2.78 -3.98
CA THR A 58 -11.71 -2.44 -4.74
C THR A 58 -12.64 -1.56 -3.91
N GLY A 59 -13.11 -0.46 -4.51
CA GLY A 59 -13.97 0.54 -3.87
C GLY A 59 -13.22 1.61 -3.08
N HIS A 60 -11.89 1.56 -3.07
CA HIS A 60 -11.04 2.47 -2.31
C HIS A 60 -10.16 3.36 -3.20
N HIS A 61 -9.58 4.38 -2.57
CA HIS A 61 -8.50 5.16 -3.16
C HIS A 61 -7.19 4.37 -3.08
N ILE A 62 -6.46 4.36 -4.18
CA ILE A 62 -5.10 3.82 -4.27
C ILE A 62 -4.13 4.94 -4.60
N ILE A 63 -3.09 5.11 -3.78
CA ILE A 63 -2.04 6.10 -3.98
C ILE A 63 -0.78 5.39 -4.45
N MET A 64 -0.17 5.90 -5.51
CA MET A 64 1.07 5.35 -6.07
C MET A 64 1.98 6.45 -6.60
N GLY A 65 3.28 6.15 -6.68
CA GLY A 65 4.22 7.02 -7.37
C GLY A 65 4.07 6.92 -8.90
N ARG A 66 4.52 7.96 -9.62
CA ARG A 66 4.44 8.04 -11.09
C ARG A 66 5.03 6.79 -11.77
N LYS A 67 6.23 6.34 -11.39
CA LYS A 67 6.87 5.15 -11.97
C LYS A 67 6.05 3.87 -11.79
N THR A 68 5.38 3.74 -10.65
CA THR A 68 4.48 2.60 -10.38
C THR A 68 3.27 2.65 -11.32
N TYR A 69 2.68 3.81 -11.52
CA TYR A 69 1.60 3.97 -12.50
C TYR A 69 2.07 3.64 -13.92
N GLU A 70 3.22 4.15 -14.34
CA GLU A 70 3.79 3.88 -15.66
C GLU A 70 4.07 2.38 -15.89
N SER A 71 4.45 1.65 -14.84
CA SER A 71 4.62 0.19 -14.93
C SER A 71 3.31 -0.57 -15.10
N LEU A 72 2.24 -0.09 -14.47
CA LEU A 72 0.88 -0.64 -14.65
C LEU A 72 0.29 -0.26 -16.00
N ASN A 73 0.61 0.93 -16.47
CA ASN A 73 0.17 1.54 -17.73
C ASN A 73 -1.35 1.48 -17.95
N ARG A 74 -2.12 1.49 -16.89
CA ARG A 74 -3.58 1.50 -16.90
C ARG A 74 -4.15 1.89 -15.55
N LEU A 75 -5.36 2.44 -15.55
CA LEU A 75 -6.16 2.59 -14.34
C LEU A 75 -6.71 1.23 -13.91
N LEU A 76 -6.73 0.99 -12.61
CA LEU A 76 -7.31 -0.23 -12.05
C LEU A 76 -8.83 -0.01 -11.89
N PRO A 77 -9.68 -0.90 -12.42
CA PRO A 77 -11.13 -0.76 -12.33
C PRO A 77 -11.63 -0.71 -10.88
N ASP A 78 -12.69 0.04 -10.63
CA ASP A 78 -13.38 0.17 -9.34
C ASP A 78 -12.49 0.71 -8.21
N ARG A 79 -11.47 1.50 -8.56
CA ARG A 79 -10.58 2.20 -7.62
C ARG A 79 -10.33 3.61 -8.08
N THR A 80 -10.25 4.55 -7.13
CA THR A 80 -9.85 5.92 -7.43
C THR A 80 -8.32 6.01 -7.35
N THR A 81 -7.68 6.29 -8.48
CA THR A 81 -6.21 6.37 -8.56
C THR A 81 -5.73 7.78 -8.25
N VAL A 82 -4.77 7.88 -7.33
CA VAL A 82 -4.03 9.11 -7.03
C VAL A 82 -2.55 8.88 -7.30
N ILE A 83 -1.95 9.71 -8.16
CA ILE A 83 -0.54 9.59 -8.56
C ILE A 83 0.26 10.70 -7.89
N VAL A 84 1.33 10.32 -7.17
CA VAL A 84 2.26 11.28 -6.56
C VAL A 84 3.43 11.53 -7.51
N THR A 85 3.62 12.81 -7.88
CA THR A 85 4.75 13.23 -8.71
C THR A 85 5.08 14.70 -8.49
N ARG A 86 6.36 15.04 -8.54
CA ARG A 86 6.85 16.45 -8.50
C ARG A 86 6.74 17.15 -9.84
N ASN A 87 6.42 16.45 -10.93
CA ASN A 87 6.20 17.06 -12.24
C ASN A 87 4.80 17.72 -12.27
N PRO A 88 4.72 19.07 -12.34
CA PRO A 88 3.44 19.77 -12.30
C PRO A 88 2.61 19.57 -13.58
N ASP A 89 3.27 19.20 -14.70
CA ASP A 89 2.63 19.01 -15.99
C ASP A 89 2.16 17.56 -16.21
N TYR A 90 2.38 16.68 -15.21
CA TYR A 90 1.97 15.29 -15.33
C TYR A 90 0.47 15.16 -15.20
N HIS A 91 -0.15 14.58 -16.21
CA HIS A 91 -1.59 14.38 -16.27
C HIS A 91 -1.93 12.98 -16.78
N VAL A 92 -2.91 12.36 -16.15
CA VAL A 92 -3.49 11.08 -16.57
C VAL A 92 -5.01 11.21 -16.54
N PRO A 93 -5.69 11.07 -17.68
CA PRO A 93 -7.15 11.09 -17.72
C PRO A 93 -7.75 10.03 -16.78
N GLY A 94 -8.65 10.44 -15.89
CA GLY A 94 -9.30 9.55 -14.93
C GLY A 94 -8.51 9.27 -13.65
N ALA A 95 -7.31 9.84 -13.47
CA ALA A 95 -6.57 9.82 -12.21
C ALA A 95 -6.48 11.22 -11.61
N LEU A 96 -6.34 11.26 -10.27
CA LEU A 96 -5.94 12.45 -9.55
C LEU A 96 -4.41 12.51 -9.49
N VAL A 97 -3.84 13.71 -9.51
CA VAL A 97 -2.39 13.92 -9.39
C VAL A 97 -2.10 14.86 -8.23
N ALA A 98 -1.13 14.50 -7.42
CA ALA A 98 -0.69 15.28 -6.26
C ALA A 98 0.82 15.46 -6.24
N ALA A 99 1.29 16.64 -5.80
CA ALA A 99 2.71 16.97 -5.74
C ALA A 99 3.43 16.33 -4.53
N SER A 100 2.69 15.80 -3.55
CA SER A 100 3.23 15.19 -2.33
C SER A 100 2.26 14.17 -1.75
N LEU A 101 2.77 13.27 -0.90
CA LEU A 101 1.94 12.29 -0.21
C LEU A 101 0.86 12.93 0.68
N PRO A 102 1.14 13.97 1.50
CA PRO A 102 0.09 14.62 2.29
C PRO A 102 -1.04 15.20 1.42
N ARG A 103 -0.71 15.77 0.26
CA ARG A 103 -1.73 16.27 -0.68
C ARG A 103 -2.53 15.12 -1.31
N ALA A 104 -1.87 14.00 -1.62
CA ALA A 104 -2.54 12.81 -2.14
C ALA A 104 -3.55 12.26 -1.13
N ILE A 105 -3.16 12.15 0.14
CA ILE A 105 -4.04 11.69 1.22
C ILE A 105 -5.23 12.64 1.38
N ALA A 106 -5.01 13.95 1.31
CA ALA A 106 -6.08 14.95 1.39
C ALA A 106 -7.11 14.83 0.26
N LEU A 107 -6.71 14.37 -0.93
CA LEU A 107 -7.62 14.11 -2.04
C LEU A 107 -8.50 12.86 -1.84
N CYS A 108 -8.17 11.99 -0.91
CA CYS A 108 -8.89 10.75 -0.61
C CYS A 108 -9.96 10.92 0.49
N GLY A 109 -10.39 12.15 0.76
CA GLY A 109 -11.36 12.44 1.82
C GLY A 109 -12.65 11.66 1.68
N GLY A 110 -13.15 11.11 2.81
CA GLY A 110 -14.38 10.32 2.85
C GLY A 110 -14.20 8.81 2.65
N ASP A 111 -13.01 8.35 2.25
CA ASP A 111 -12.69 6.93 2.19
C ASP A 111 -12.36 6.40 3.59
N ALA A 112 -12.92 5.24 3.95
CA ALA A 112 -12.66 4.62 5.25
C ALA A 112 -11.22 4.07 5.34
N GLU A 113 -10.66 3.61 4.23
CA GLU A 113 -9.30 3.08 4.15
C GLU A 113 -8.64 3.46 2.81
N ILE A 114 -7.44 4.03 2.88
CA ILE A 114 -6.66 4.47 1.73
C ILE A 114 -5.46 3.54 1.58
N PHE A 115 -5.23 3.02 0.38
CA PHE A 115 -4.14 2.08 0.12
C PHE A 115 -2.98 2.73 -0.63
N LEU A 116 -1.78 2.68 -0.05
CA LEU A 116 -0.54 3.01 -0.72
C LEU A 116 0.06 1.75 -1.35
N ILE A 117 0.25 1.78 -2.65
CA ILE A 117 0.61 0.58 -3.43
C ILE A 117 2.03 0.64 -4.04
N GLY A 118 2.81 1.64 -3.68
CA GLY A 118 4.21 1.75 -4.07
C GLY A 118 4.57 3.00 -4.83
N GLY A 119 5.81 3.20 -5.22
CA GLY A 119 7.01 2.37 -5.03
C GLY A 119 7.79 2.62 -3.74
N ALA A 120 9.06 2.22 -3.76
CA ALA A 120 9.92 2.20 -2.59
C ALA A 120 10.04 3.54 -1.86
N GLU A 121 10.18 4.66 -2.58
CA GLU A 121 10.25 6.00 -1.98
C GLU A 121 8.94 6.37 -1.28
N LEU A 122 7.80 6.06 -1.92
CA LEU A 122 6.50 6.32 -1.35
C LEU A 122 6.24 5.46 -0.10
N TYR A 123 6.64 4.20 -0.11
CA TYR A 123 6.56 3.35 1.08
C TYR A 123 7.39 3.89 2.25
N ARG A 124 8.60 4.42 1.97
CA ARG A 124 9.47 4.99 3.01
C ARG A 124 8.81 6.19 3.69
N GLU A 125 8.22 7.09 2.91
CA GLU A 125 7.49 8.25 3.43
C GLU A 125 6.21 7.82 4.17
N ALA A 126 5.46 6.92 3.57
CA ALA A 126 4.17 6.46 4.07
C ALA A 126 4.28 5.65 5.37
N LEU A 127 5.39 4.94 5.61
CA LEU A 127 5.61 4.21 6.87
C LEU A 127 5.54 5.10 8.10
N GLN A 128 5.77 6.40 7.97
CA GLN A 128 5.64 7.35 9.10
C GLN A 128 4.16 7.67 9.41
N LEU A 129 3.28 7.50 8.44
CA LEU A 129 1.87 7.91 8.50
C LEU A 129 0.90 6.73 8.57
N ALA A 130 1.35 5.53 8.17
CA ALA A 130 0.49 4.37 8.04
C ALA A 130 0.01 3.84 9.38
N ASP A 131 -1.24 3.41 9.39
CA ASP A 131 -1.90 2.73 10.51
C ASP A 131 -1.80 1.21 10.38
N ARG A 132 -1.73 0.70 9.13
CA ARG A 132 -1.75 -0.73 8.84
C ARG A 132 -0.83 -1.10 7.68
N LEU A 133 -0.25 -2.31 7.76
CA LEU A 133 0.52 -2.91 6.67
C LEU A 133 -0.12 -4.23 6.28
N TYR A 134 -0.42 -4.39 5.00
CA TYR A 134 -0.78 -5.66 4.37
C TYR A 134 0.42 -6.18 3.59
N ILE A 135 1.11 -7.15 4.12
CA ILE A 135 2.32 -7.70 3.54
C ILE A 135 2.06 -9.09 3.01
N THR A 136 2.46 -9.33 1.77
CA THR A 136 2.63 -10.69 1.23
C THR A 136 4.11 -11.02 1.31
N ALA A 137 4.50 -11.77 2.34
CA ALA A 137 5.88 -12.21 2.53
C ALA A 137 6.14 -13.44 1.65
N ILE A 138 7.00 -13.31 0.65
CA ILE A 138 7.37 -14.37 -0.29
C ILE A 138 8.61 -15.08 0.25
N ASP A 139 8.50 -16.40 0.48
CA ASP A 139 9.59 -17.22 1.01
C ASP A 139 10.59 -17.61 -0.11
N ALA A 140 11.17 -16.61 -0.71
CA ALA A 140 12.23 -16.71 -1.70
C ALA A 140 12.99 -15.39 -1.81
N GLU A 141 14.21 -15.44 -2.33
CA GLU A 141 15.01 -14.27 -2.69
C GLU A 141 14.95 -14.04 -4.20
N TYR A 142 15.00 -12.79 -4.60
CA TYR A 142 14.99 -12.38 -6.01
C TYR A 142 16.03 -11.29 -6.25
N GLU A 143 16.57 -11.23 -7.46
CA GLU A 143 17.25 -10.03 -7.93
C GLU A 143 16.26 -8.87 -8.01
N GLY A 144 16.69 -7.68 -7.62
CA GLY A 144 15.84 -6.50 -7.66
C GLY A 144 16.61 -5.20 -7.54
N ASP A 145 15.98 -4.13 -7.99
CA ASP A 145 16.47 -2.75 -7.93
C ASP A 145 15.57 -1.85 -7.06
N ALA A 146 14.44 -2.36 -6.64
CA ALA A 146 13.52 -1.70 -5.70
C ALA A 146 13.32 -2.56 -4.45
N PHE A 147 13.41 -1.93 -3.28
CA PHE A 147 13.36 -2.62 -1.99
C PHE A 147 12.34 -1.97 -1.07
N PHE A 148 11.61 -2.80 -0.32
CA PHE A 148 10.77 -2.31 0.76
C PHE A 148 11.67 -1.69 1.86
N PRO A 149 11.33 -0.53 2.39
CA PRO A 149 12.12 0.11 3.45
C PRO A 149 12.12 -0.75 4.72
N GLU A 150 13.21 -0.67 5.47
CA GLU A 150 13.23 -1.21 6.82
C GLU A 150 12.26 -0.44 7.70
N PHE A 151 11.59 -1.14 8.60
CA PHE A 151 10.70 -0.53 9.58
C PHE A 151 10.92 -1.16 10.96
N ASP A 152 10.76 -0.35 11.99
CA ASP A 152 10.89 -0.80 13.37
C ASP A 152 9.71 -1.71 13.74
N GLN A 153 9.95 -3.01 13.78
CA GLN A 153 8.93 -4.00 14.14
C GLN A 153 8.38 -3.79 15.57
N ALA A 154 9.13 -3.11 16.45
CA ALA A 154 8.64 -2.78 17.79
C ALA A 154 7.46 -1.79 17.76
N ALA A 155 7.36 -0.96 16.72
CA ALA A 155 6.26 -0.02 16.51
C ALA A 155 4.99 -0.68 15.95
N TRP A 156 5.06 -1.95 15.56
CA TRP A 156 3.97 -2.67 14.90
C TRP A 156 3.59 -3.94 15.65
N GLN A 157 2.32 -4.28 15.62
CA GLN A 157 1.79 -5.54 16.12
C GLN A 157 1.30 -6.38 14.93
N GLU A 158 1.82 -7.59 14.79
CA GLU A 158 1.24 -8.57 13.87
C GLU A 158 -0.12 -9.04 14.41
N ILE A 159 -1.17 -8.79 13.66
CA ILE A 159 -2.55 -9.12 14.05
C ILE A 159 -3.12 -10.29 13.26
N ALA A 160 -2.51 -10.66 12.14
CA ALA A 160 -2.89 -11.82 11.36
C ALA A 160 -1.70 -12.38 10.58
N ARG A 161 -1.68 -13.71 10.44
CA ARG A 161 -0.73 -14.46 9.61
C ARG A 161 -1.41 -15.68 8.99
N GLU A 162 -1.34 -15.80 7.68
CA GLU A 162 -1.85 -16.95 6.92
C GLU A 162 -0.76 -17.46 5.99
N GLN A 163 -0.42 -18.75 6.09
CA GLN A 163 0.59 -19.38 5.23
C GLN A 163 -0.07 -20.07 4.04
N HIS A 164 0.54 -19.90 2.87
CA HIS A 164 0.05 -20.43 1.61
C HIS A 164 1.18 -21.04 0.77
N ILE A 165 0.79 -21.87 -0.17
CA ILE A 165 1.65 -22.40 -1.23
C ILE A 165 0.94 -22.11 -2.56
N SER A 166 1.60 -21.45 -3.48
CA SER A 166 1.05 -21.18 -4.81
C SER A 166 0.92 -22.46 -5.63
N ALA A 167 0.15 -22.41 -6.71
CA ALA A 167 0.02 -23.53 -7.64
C ALA A 167 1.37 -24.01 -8.23
N LYS A 168 2.39 -23.15 -8.23
CA LYS A 168 3.74 -23.47 -8.69
C LYS A 168 4.72 -23.84 -7.55
N GLY A 169 4.21 -24.05 -6.33
CA GLY A 169 5.01 -24.46 -5.18
C GLY A 169 5.75 -23.33 -4.46
N LEU A 170 5.52 -22.06 -4.81
CA LEU A 170 6.11 -20.92 -4.11
C LEU A 170 5.38 -20.73 -2.77
N ARG A 171 6.13 -20.77 -1.67
CA ARG A 171 5.60 -20.49 -0.33
C ARG A 171 5.51 -18.99 -0.10
N PHE A 172 4.44 -18.56 0.51
CA PHE A 172 4.26 -17.17 0.91
C PHE A 172 3.29 -17.07 2.09
N SER A 173 3.29 -15.93 2.76
CA SER A 173 2.40 -15.66 3.88
C SER A 173 1.72 -14.31 3.71
N TYR A 174 0.45 -14.23 4.02
CA TYR A 174 -0.25 -12.97 4.21
C TYR A 174 -0.12 -12.52 5.66
N LEU A 175 0.43 -11.34 5.85
CA LEU A 175 0.65 -10.72 7.15
C LEU A 175 -0.12 -9.42 7.23
N ILE A 176 -0.72 -9.15 8.38
CA ILE A 176 -1.33 -7.85 8.66
C ILE A 176 -0.68 -7.32 9.94
N TYR A 177 -0.12 -6.13 9.84
CA TYR A 177 0.41 -5.39 10.98
C TYR A 177 -0.46 -4.17 11.25
N GLN A 178 -0.67 -3.90 12.52
CA GLN A 178 -1.34 -2.70 13.04
C GLN A 178 -0.31 -1.88 13.81
N ARG A 179 -0.32 -0.55 13.64
CA ARG A 179 0.51 0.34 14.45
C ARG A 179 0.07 0.26 15.92
N LYS A 180 1.04 0.22 16.84
CA LYS A 180 0.80 0.23 18.30
C LYS A 180 0.42 1.61 18.81
#